data_c77bd6c9cc7895bba265a3a0ecc92ec1
#
_entry.id   c77bd6c9cc7895bba265a3a0ecc92ec1
#
_cell.length_a   1.000
_cell.length_b   1.000
_cell.length_c   1.000
_cell.angle_alpha   90.00
_cell.angle_beta   90.00
_cell.angle_gamma   90.00
#
_symmetry.space_group_name_H-M   'P 1'
#
loop_
_entity.id
_entity.type
_entity.pdbx_description
1 polymer ?
#
loop_
_entity_poly.entity_id
_entity_poly.type
_entity_poly.pdbx_seq_one_letter_code
_entity_poly.pdbx_strand_id
1 'polypeptide(L)'
;MVDFVKKDLSGSASRVLVGALSALDRFLDKWGLLILALGSIAYYASYFDAGLGLKGEQGSNALIAMRMLAGERPFVDMFIGYNLLWFYPIAGLFSALGPHWLAMRIFFLLLAIITALLGYSLVRRVTGQARLALIAGVFMVLMPGAIFRNYMGFIGVFASLLLVRAYVLDSASPGRQIAWMITAGAGLAVCFLLRIEPSLLISIVWAGLVVLYPFASRGQFKTRLRTVTLGALGGLIAFAAVHAPFVADSYRRGFGDQFTGQYTQYVELLRWEFEREWQHWTFQDQTETGSAGTAERSMPRATESAGQTPQGFPTQETSGRDGRRKIVPVSNIFSGGRLYFFATALWLPVLVAPVLVVSGITLLVISLIRGNNANTTRSLVILTTTGCALSLFPQYFFFRPDSVHLNEFLIPFWPASLCSAWVLRQAAQESGLRIARVWSWSTAALVALLFIVSFNALFGREGSGSIMSARDADTRFSALNGVQAKVKASEISDWEGLRDAVLQNAAAGEFVVTYPYVPIVNVMCDRPTYQWSLYVDNATASSSFQQKEGAALRERKPAVIVINNRDINKTEQSRFKNWASGLYRQIRADYDLVGNFFEEIEVFALRSGGGPAGSLRDQAR
;
A
#
# COMPACT_ATOMS: atom_id res chain seq x y z
N MET A 1 24.72 22.31 8.72
CA MET A 1 25.10 23.15 7.57
C MET A 1 25.45 24.58 8.00
N VAL A 2 24.61 25.24 8.78
CA VAL A 2 24.86 26.62 9.29
C VAL A 2 26.16 26.73 10.09
N ASP A 3 26.45 25.77 10.99
CA ASP A 3 27.69 25.79 11.79
C ASP A 3 28.96 25.41 11.02
N PHE A 4 28.83 24.65 9.94
CA PHE A 4 29.92 24.38 9.01
C PHE A 4 30.27 25.62 8.18
N VAL A 5 29.22 26.31 7.68
CA VAL A 5 29.39 27.56 6.93
C VAL A 5 29.97 28.69 7.80
N LYS A 6 29.69 28.69 9.12
CA LYS A 6 30.25 29.67 10.04
C LYS A 6 31.76 29.55 10.27
N LYS A 7 32.32 28.35 10.11
CA LYS A 7 33.72 28.08 10.44
C LYS A 7 34.69 28.33 9.28
N ASP A 8 34.19 28.16 8.03
CA ASP A 8 35.07 28.21 6.83
C ASP A 8 34.90 29.47 5.99
N LEU A 9 33.87 30.28 6.22
CA LEU A 9 33.62 31.51 5.47
C LEU A 9 33.73 32.74 6.37
N SER A 10 34.92 33.28 6.54
CA SER A 10 35.19 34.48 7.35
C SER A 10 34.88 35.82 6.65
N GLY A 11 33.78 35.90 5.88
CA GLY A 11 33.42 37.08 5.10
C GLY A 11 31.99 37.58 5.29
N SER A 12 31.67 38.76 4.81
CA SER A 12 30.31 39.36 4.84
C SER A 12 29.24 38.50 4.18
N ALA A 13 29.61 37.79 3.09
CA ALA A 13 28.73 36.83 2.40
C ALA A 13 28.25 35.68 3.27
N SER A 14 29.08 35.18 4.20
CA SER A 14 28.69 34.11 5.14
C SER A 14 27.60 34.58 6.11
N ARG A 15 27.71 35.81 6.65
CA ARG A 15 26.73 36.37 7.56
C ARG A 15 25.39 36.60 6.89
N VAL A 16 25.37 37.06 5.64
CA VAL A 16 24.16 37.25 4.86
C VAL A 16 23.48 35.90 4.57
N LEU A 17 24.23 34.87 4.17
CA LEU A 17 23.69 33.53 3.91
C LEU A 17 23.10 32.90 5.16
N VAL A 18 23.79 32.98 6.31
CA VAL A 18 23.29 32.48 7.60
C VAL A 18 22.04 33.24 8.04
N GLY A 19 22.00 34.55 7.84
CA GLY A 19 20.82 35.37 8.10
C GLY A 19 19.62 34.98 7.25
N ALA A 20 19.83 34.80 5.95
CA ALA A 20 18.79 34.37 4.99
C ALA A 20 18.25 32.97 5.33
N LEU A 21 19.12 32.01 5.63
CA LEU A 21 18.71 30.65 6.03
C LEU A 21 17.90 30.65 7.33
N SER A 22 18.30 31.50 8.31
CA SER A 22 17.57 31.62 9.57
C SER A 22 16.21 32.31 9.39
N ALA A 23 16.11 33.27 8.47
CA ALA A 23 14.83 33.90 8.12
C ALA A 23 13.91 32.91 7.40
N LEU A 24 14.44 32.11 6.48
CA LEU A 24 13.71 31.03 5.80
C LEU A 24 13.21 29.99 6.80
N ASP A 25 14.04 29.56 7.75
CA ASP A 25 13.58 28.60 8.77
C ASP A 25 12.42 29.16 9.59
N ARG A 26 12.51 30.41 10.08
CA ARG A 26 11.40 31.04 10.79
C ARG A 26 10.12 31.17 9.96
N PHE A 27 10.26 31.49 8.68
CA PHE A 27 9.14 31.54 7.75
C PHE A 27 8.50 30.14 7.57
N LEU A 28 9.30 29.11 7.34
CA LEU A 28 8.83 27.74 7.18
C LEU A 28 8.29 27.13 8.48
N ASP A 29 8.80 27.54 9.64
CA ASP A 29 8.24 27.15 10.93
C ASP A 29 6.79 27.60 11.10
N LYS A 30 6.48 28.80 10.60
CA LYS A 30 5.13 29.38 10.69
C LYS A 30 4.20 28.88 9.59
N TRP A 31 4.71 28.75 8.36
CA TRP A 31 3.90 28.55 7.18
C TRP A 31 4.12 27.21 6.45
N GLY A 32 5.13 26.42 6.83
CA GLY A 32 5.55 25.24 6.07
C GLY A 32 4.46 24.19 5.89
N LEU A 33 3.63 23.94 6.93
CA LEU A 33 2.46 23.04 6.81
C LEU A 33 1.43 23.57 5.82
N LEU A 34 1.13 24.87 5.88
CA LEU A 34 0.17 25.50 4.96
C LEU A 34 0.67 25.50 3.52
N ILE A 35 1.96 25.82 3.33
CA ILE A 35 2.62 25.77 2.01
C ILE A 35 2.56 24.37 1.43
N LEU A 36 2.87 23.34 2.23
CA LEU A 36 2.80 21.96 1.80
C LEU A 36 1.36 21.55 1.45
N ALA A 37 0.38 21.92 2.29
CA ALA A 37 -1.03 21.61 2.04
C ALA A 37 -1.54 22.26 0.76
N LEU A 38 -1.34 23.57 0.61
CA LEU A 38 -1.81 24.30 -0.58
C LEU A 38 -1.07 23.88 -1.86
N GLY A 39 0.26 23.64 -1.77
CA GLY A 39 1.05 23.11 -2.86
C GLY A 39 0.60 21.71 -3.28
N SER A 40 0.25 20.85 -2.32
CA SER A 40 -0.28 19.52 -2.58
C SER A 40 -1.65 19.58 -3.26
N ILE A 41 -2.55 20.44 -2.77
CA ILE A 41 -3.87 20.65 -3.40
C ILE A 41 -3.70 21.13 -4.84
N ALA A 42 -2.87 22.13 -5.07
CA ALA A 42 -2.63 22.67 -6.42
C ALA A 42 -2.02 21.60 -7.35
N TYR A 43 -1.04 20.82 -6.84
CA TYR A 43 -0.42 19.74 -7.60
C TYR A 43 -1.43 18.66 -7.96
N TYR A 44 -2.20 18.16 -7.00
CA TYR A 44 -3.17 17.10 -7.25
C TYR A 44 -4.38 17.56 -8.05
N ALA A 45 -4.81 18.82 -7.91
CA ALA A 45 -5.87 19.41 -8.72
C ALA A 45 -5.54 19.40 -10.22
N SER A 46 -4.25 19.36 -10.59
CA SER A 46 -3.84 19.36 -11.99
C SER A 46 -4.08 18.02 -12.71
N TYR A 47 -4.30 16.92 -11.97
CA TYR A 47 -4.46 15.59 -12.59
C TYR A 47 -5.40 14.63 -11.84
N PHE A 48 -6.20 15.11 -10.87
CA PHE A 48 -7.08 14.23 -10.08
C PHE A 48 -8.14 13.51 -10.93
N ASP A 49 -8.49 14.07 -12.05
CA ASP A 49 -9.45 13.55 -13.02
C ASP A 49 -8.80 12.81 -14.20
N ALA A 50 -7.47 12.67 -14.23
CA ALA A 50 -6.77 12.04 -15.33
C ALA A 50 -6.73 10.51 -15.23
N GLY A 51 -7.01 9.85 -16.36
CA GLY A 51 -6.98 8.40 -16.55
C GLY A 51 -8.09 7.64 -15.82
N LEU A 52 -8.67 6.63 -16.44
CA LEU A 52 -9.67 5.75 -15.83
C LEU A 52 -9.05 4.51 -15.24
N GLY A 53 -7.90 4.07 -15.75
CA GLY A 53 -7.23 2.85 -15.32
C GLY A 53 -8.07 1.59 -15.60
N LEU A 54 -7.91 1.00 -16.77
CA LEU A 54 -8.53 -0.30 -17.10
C LEU A 54 -8.11 -1.39 -16.11
N LYS A 55 -6.86 -1.35 -15.66
CA LYS A 55 -6.34 -2.26 -14.62
C LYS A 55 -6.67 -1.65 -13.27
N GLY A 56 -7.71 -2.23 -12.61
CA GLY A 56 -8.04 -1.50 -11.61
C GLY A 56 -8.48 -1.64 -10.27
N GLU A 57 -7.57 -1.39 -9.39
CA GLU A 57 -7.91 -1.32 -7.98
C GLU A 57 -8.86 -0.15 -7.66
N GLN A 58 -8.87 0.91 -8.47
CA GLN A 58 -9.84 1.99 -8.31
C GLN A 58 -11.27 1.50 -8.59
N GLY A 59 -11.46 0.79 -9.71
CA GLY A 59 -12.75 0.17 -10.03
C GLY A 59 -13.16 -0.85 -8.98
N SER A 60 -12.21 -1.66 -8.49
CA SER A 60 -12.49 -2.64 -7.42
C SER A 60 -12.88 -1.97 -6.12
N ASN A 61 -12.19 -0.92 -5.68
CA ASN A 61 -12.54 -0.18 -4.46
C ASN A 61 -13.96 0.39 -4.55
N ALA A 62 -14.33 0.97 -5.69
CA ALA A 62 -15.66 1.49 -5.90
C ALA A 62 -16.71 0.36 -5.93
N LEU A 63 -16.47 -0.70 -6.71
CA LEU A 63 -17.42 -1.81 -6.86
C LEU A 63 -17.62 -2.56 -5.54
N ILE A 64 -16.56 -2.84 -4.77
CA ILE A 64 -16.68 -3.46 -3.45
C ILE A 64 -17.53 -2.58 -2.51
N ALA A 65 -17.29 -1.28 -2.49
CA ALA A 65 -18.08 -0.36 -1.68
C ALA A 65 -19.56 -0.35 -2.09
N MET A 66 -19.86 -0.37 -3.40
CA MET A 66 -21.23 -0.48 -3.92
C MET A 66 -21.90 -1.80 -3.49
N ARG A 67 -21.19 -2.94 -3.60
CA ARG A 67 -21.68 -4.27 -3.18
C ARG A 67 -21.95 -4.32 -1.68
N MET A 68 -21.07 -3.71 -0.86
CA MET A 68 -21.31 -3.59 0.59
C MET A 68 -22.57 -2.80 0.91
N LEU A 69 -22.86 -1.73 0.17
CA LEU A 69 -24.09 -0.94 0.30
C LEU A 69 -25.33 -1.70 -0.18
N ALA A 70 -25.17 -2.57 -1.17
CA ALA A 70 -26.23 -3.51 -1.60
C ALA A 70 -26.49 -4.65 -0.60
N GLY A 71 -25.73 -4.71 0.51
CA GLY A 71 -25.93 -5.70 1.58
C GLY A 71 -25.07 -6.97 1.45
N GLU A 72 -24.21 -7.06 0.45
CA GLU A 72 -23.30 -8.19 0.31
C GLU A 72 -22.26 -8.22 1.43
N ARG A 73 -21.92 -9.41 1.89
CA ARG A 73 -21.06 -9.64 3.06
C ARG A 73 -19.61 -9.79 2.61
N PRO A 74 -18.70 -8.93 3.12
CA PRO A 74 -17.27 -9.11 2.91
C PRO A 74 -16.81 -10.52 3.34
N PHE A 75 -15.87 -11.10 2.63
CA PHE A 75 -15.27 -12.42 2.84
C PHE A 75 -16.22 -13.63 2.68
N VAL A 76 -17.52 -13.42 2.51
CA VAL A 76 -18.53 -14.48 2.27
C VAL A 76 -19.07 -14.39 0.84
N ASP A 77 -19.68 -13.26 0.52
CA ASP A 77 -20.30 -13.06 -0.79
C ASP A 77 -19.26 -12.49 -1.81
N MET A 78 -18.19 -11.88 -1.29
CA MET A 78 -17.11 -11.32 -2.10
C MET A 78 -15.77 -11.32 -1.35
N PHE A 79 -14.70 -11.56 -2.10
CA PHE A 79 -13.32 -11.37 -1.62
C PHE A 79 -12.92 -9.91 -1.73
N ILE A 80 -12.48 -9.31 -0.61
CA ILE A 80 -12.14 -7.89 -0.59
C ILE A 80 -10.63 -7.60 -0.57
N GLY A 81 -9.77 -8.60 -0.37
CA GLY A 81 -8.31 -8.48 -0.46
C GLY A 81 -7.62 -7.59 0.57
N TYR A 82 -8.38 -6.78 1.30
CA TYR A 82 -7.94 -5.86 2.35
C TYR A 82 -8.89 -5.97 3.55
N ASN A 83 -8.65 -5.20 4.63
CA ASN A 83 -9.54 -5.25 5.78
C ASN A 83 -10.71 -4.24 5.66
N LEU A 84 -11.68 -4.32 6.56
CA LEU A 84 -12.96 -3.59 6.47
C LEU A 84 -12.81 -2.07 6.39
N LEU A 85 -11.91 -1.48 7.19
CA LEU A 85 -11.71 -0.02 7.21
C LEU A 85 -11.10 0.52 5.91
N TRP A 86 -10.59 -0.36 5.04
CA TRP A 86 -10.19 0.04 3.68
C TRP A 86 -11.38 0.51 2.85
N PHE A 87 -12.54 -0.12 3.01
CA PHE A 87 -13.73 0.10 2.17
C PHE A 87 -14.82 0.91 2.87
N TYR A 88 -14.95 0.84 4.18
CA TYR A 88 -16.00 1.54 4.92
C TYR A 88 -16.04 3.06 4.71
N PRO A 89 -14.90 3.79 4.64
CA PRO A 89 -14.94 5.22 4.33
C PRO A 89 -15.51 5.50 2.93
N ILE A 90 -15.21 4.63 1.94
CA ILE A 90 -15.72 4.75 0.58
C ILE A 90 -17.21 4.42 0.56
N ALA A 91 -17.62 3.36 1.22
CA ALA A 91 -19.03 3.00 1.35
C ALA A 91 -19.83 4.10 2.09
N GLY A 92 -19.27 4.69 3.16
CA GLY A 92 -19.87 5.83 3.85
C GLY A 92 -20.01 7.06 2.95
N LEU A 93 -18.99 7.35 2.14
CA LEU A 93 -19.04 8.42 1.15
C LEU A 93 -20.13 8.16 0.11
N PHE A 94 -20.24 6.93 -0.40
CA PHE A 94 -21.26 6.53 -1.37
C PHE A 94 -22.66 6.48 -0.77
N SER A 95 -22.80 6.13 0.50
CA SER A 95 -24.08 6.23 1.21
C SER A 95 -24.58 7.66 1.32
N ALA A 96 -23.67 8.63 1.47
CA ALA A 96 -24.01 10.04 1.62
C ALA A 96 -24.26 10.77 0.29
N LEU A 97 -23.50 10.44 -0.76
CA LEU A 97 -23.48 11.15 -2.05
C LEU A 97 -24.04 10.35 -3.22
N GLY A 98 -24.45 9.09 -2.98
CA GLY A 98 -24.62 8.09 -4.04
C GLY A 98 -23.26 7.54 -4.52
N PRO A 99 -23.25 6.43 -5.28
CA PRO A 99 -22.04 5.94 -5.92
C PRO A 99 -21.42 7.04 -6.78
N HIS A 100 -20.24 7.52 -6.40
CA HIS A 100 -19.62 8.66 -7.06
C HIS A 100 -18.09 8.49 -7.14
N TRP A 101 -17.62 7.97 -8.26
CA TRP A 101 -16.22 7.61 -8.46
C TRP A 101 -15.23 8.78 -8.25
N LEU A 102 -15.60 9.98 -8.74
CA LEU A 102 -14.76 11.17 -8.57
C LEU A 102 -14.63 11.57 -7.09
N ALA A 103 -15.70 11.43 -6.31
CA ALA A 103 -15.66 11.70 -4.86
C ALA A 103 -14.71 10.74 -4.14
N MET A 104 -14.68 9.44 -4.52
CA MET A 104 -13.70 8.47 -4.02
C MET A 104 -12.26 8.92 -4.37
N ARG A 105 -12.00 9.42 -5.56
CA ARG A 105 -10.67 9.95 -5.92
C ARG A 105 -10.28 11.13 -5.05
N ILE A 106 -11.17 12.08 -4.84
CA ILE A 106 -10.92 13.23 -3.95
C ILE A 106 -10.61 12.76 -2.53
N PHE A 107 -11.33 11.77 -2.03
CA PHE A 107 -11.04 11.16 -0.72
C PHE A 107 -9.59 10.64 -0.64
N PHE A 108 -9.13 9.87 -1.64
CA PHE A 108 -7.75 9.36 -1.64
C PHE A 108 -6.70 10.47 -1.80
N LEU A 109 -7.00 11.55 -2.52
CA LEU A 109 -6.13 12.72 -2.59
C LEU A 109 -5.99 13.42 -1.24
N LEU A 110 -7.09 13.59 -0.53
CA LEU A 110 -7.08 14.14 0.83
C LEU A 110 -6.25 13.25 1.77
N LEU A 111 -6.37 11.93 1.66
CA LEU A 111 -5.56 10.99 2.42
C LEU A 111 -4.06 11.14 2.10
N ALA A 112 -3.69 11.31 0.83
CA ALA A 112 -2.29 11.54 0.43
C ALA A 112 -1.74 12.86 0.99
N ILE A 113 -2.54 13.93 0.96
CA ILE A 113 -2.19 15.22 1.58
C ILE A 113 -1.98 15.05 3.07
N ILE A 114 -2.92 14.42 3.77
CA ILE A 114 -2.83 14.15 5.22
C ILE A 114 -1.56 13.34 5.50
N THR A 115 -1.25 12.32 4.71
CA THR A 115 -0.04 11.51 4.86
C THR A 115 1.23 12.35 4.74
N ALA A 116 1.31 13.24 3.76
CA ALA A 116 2.44 14.15 3.60
C ALA A 116 2.58 15.14 4.78
N LEU A 117 1.45 15.66 5.29
CA LEU A 117 1.43 16.54 6.48
C LEU A 117 1.86 15.81 7.76
N LEU A 118 1.48 14.53 7.92
CA LEU A 118 1.95 13.70 9.02
C LEU A 118 3.46 13.43 8.90
N GLY A 119 3.97 13.14 7.70
CA GLY A 119 5.40 12.98 7.44
C GLY A 119 6.19 14.26 7.73
N TYR A 120 5.70 15.42 7.28
CA TYR A 120 6.24 16.73 7.65
C TYR A 120 6.29 16.89 9.18
N SER A 121 5.18 16.59 9.86
CA SER A 121 5.07 16.74 11.32
C SER A 121 6.04 15.82 12.06
N LEU A 122 6.24 14.59 11.57
CA LEU A 122 7.20 13.64 12.12
C LEU A 122 8.63 14.20 12.03
N VAL A 123 9.07 14.56 10.82
CA VAL A 123 10.42 15.09 10.58
C VAL A 123 10.63 16.38 11.37
N ARG A 124 9.67 17.29 11.36
CA ARG A 124 9.75 18.57 12.09
C ARG A 124 9.92 18.36 13.59
N ARG A 125 9.19 17.42 14.19
CA ARG A 125 9.26 17.10 15.62
C ARG A 125 10.58 16.45 16.02
N VAL A 126 11.09 15.56 15.19
CA VAL A 126 12.34 14.83 15.45
C VAL A 126 13.57 15.71 15.22
N THR A 127 13.60 16.45 14.12
CA THR A 127 14.80 17.19 13.70
C THR A 127 14.83 18.62 14.19
N GLY A 128 13.68 19.21 14.53
CA GLY A 128 13.58 20.63 14.76
C GLY A 128 13.73 21.49 13.50
N GLN A 129 13.86 20.89 12.31
CA GLN A 129 14.20 21.58 11.05
C GLN A 129 13.03 21.60 10.08
N ALA A 130 12.41 22.77 9.89
CA ALA A 130 11.27 22.90 8.97
C ALA A 130 11.63 22.63 7.50
N ARG A 131 12.85 22.95 7.08
CA ARG A 131 13.35 22.68 5.72
C ARG A 131 13.41 21.19 5.42
N LEU A 132 13.94 20.37 6.33
CA LEU A 132 13.99 18.91 6.17
C LEU A 132 12.58 18.30 6.15
N ALA A 133 11.69 18.82 7.00
CA ALA A 133 10.30 18.43 7.03
C ALA A 133 9.59 18.74 5.70
N LEU A 134 9.83 19.92 5.13
CA LEU A 134 9.27 20.31 3.84
C LEU A 134 9.80 19.43 2.71
N ILE A 135 11.10 19.13 2.70
CA ILE A 135 11.70 18.21 1.71
C ILE A 135 11.00 16.84 1.77
N ALA A 136 10.86 16.24 2.97
CA ALA A 136 10.16 14.97 3.11
C ALA A 136 8.72 15.04 2.56
N GLY A 137 7.95 16.06 2.98
CA GLY A 137 6.58 16.24 2.53
C GLY A 137 6.46 16.42 1.00
N VAL A 138 7.34 17.21 0.40
CA VAL A 138 7.36 17.43 -1.06
C VAL A 138 7.66 16.13 -1.81
N PHE A 139 8.62 15.34 -1.38
CA PHE A 139 8.89 14.03 -2.01
C PHE A 139 7.69 13.08 -1.91
N MET A 140 7.01 13.07 -0.77
CA MET A 140 5.79 12.27 -0.59
C MET A 140 4.65 12.73 -1.52
N VAL A 141 4.55 14.02 -1.80
CA VAL A 141 3.54 14.59 -2.71
C VAL A 141 3.88 14.30 -4.17
N LEU A 142 5.16 14.45 -4.54
CA LEU A 142 5.60 14.26 -5.93
C LEU A 142 5.64 12.78 -6.35
N MET A 143 5.74 11.87 -5.40
CA MET A 143 5.82 10.42 -5.65
C MET A 143 4.87 9.66 -4.70
N PRO A 144 3.55 9.83 -4.86
CA PRO A 144 2.57 9.28 -3.91
C PRO A 144 2.28 7.79 -4.12
N GLY A 145 2.88 7.14 -5.12
CA GLY A 145 2.55 5.77 -5.51
C GLY A 145 1.18 5.65 -6.18
N ALA A 146 0.48 4.57 -5.93
CA ALA A 146 -0.87 4.35 -6.46
C ALA A 146 -1.91 5.15 -5.66
N ILE A 147 -1.96 6.46 -5.91
CA ILE A 147 -2.67 7.44 -5.09
C ILE A 147 -4.16 7.11 -4.83
N PHE A 148 -4.85 6.53 -5.81
CA PHE A 148 -6.30 6.30 -5.70
C PHE A 148 -6.67 4.95 -5.05
N ARG A 149 -5.73 4.30 -4.40
CA ARG A 149 -5.96 3.06 -3.66
C ARG A 149 -5.25 3.02 -2.31
N ASN A 150 -4.48 4.07 -1.95
CA ASN A 150 -3.32 3.85 -1.12
C ASN A 150 -3.50 4.30 0.33
N TYR A 151 -3.73 3.34 1.23
CA TYR A 151 -3.55 3.53 2.66
C TYR A 151 -2.15 3.11 3.15
N MET A 152 -1.30 2.48 2.30
CA MET A 152 -0.05 1.86 2.72
C MET A 152 0.92 2.90 3.30
N GLY A 153 1.20 3.96 2.54
CA GLY A 153 2.05 5.04 3.01
C GLY A 153 1.51 5.70 4.29
N PHE A 154 0.19 5.87 4.38
CA PHE A 154 -0.48 6.39 5.57
C PHE A 154 -0.20 5.53 6.81
N ILE A 155 -0.36 4.20 6.71
CA ILE A 155 -0.13 3.26 7.83
C ILE A 155 1.30 3.45 8.41
N GLY A 156 2.32 3.43 7.55
CA GLY A 156 3.71 3.54 8.01
C GLY A 156 4.05 4.88 8.64
N VAL A 157 3.60 6.00 8.04
CA VAL A 157 3.86 7.36 8.56
C VAL A 157 3.06 7.62 9.83
N PHE A 158 1.78 7.25 9.85
CA PHE A 158 0.89 7.44 10.99
C PHE A 158 1.39 6.66 12.22
N ALA A 159 1.71 5.38 12.05
CA ALA A 159 2.29 4.57 13.11
C ALA A 159 3.62 5.14 13.61
N SER A 160 4.53 5.55 12.69
CA SER A 160 5.80 6.19 13.07
C SER A 160 5.58 7.42 13.95
N LEU A 161 4.68 8.32 13.56
CA LEU A 161 4.40 9.55 14.31
C LEU A 161 3.83 9.24 15.70
N LEU A 162 2.87 8.32 15.78
CA LEU A 162 2.26 7.94 17.06
C LEU A 162 3.25 7.28 18.01
N LEU A 163 4.04 6.30 17.51
CA LEU A 163 5.00 5.58 18.34
C LEU A 163 6.16 6.47 18.78
N VAL A 164 6.69 7.31 17.89
CA VAL A 164 7.71 8.31 18.27
C VAL A 164 7.15 9.26 19.33
N ARG A 165 5.91 9.71 19.18
CA ARG A 165 5.26 10.59 20.16
C ARG A 165 5.00 9.91 21.50
N ALA A 166 4.63 8.62 21.45
CA ALA A 166 4.28 7.86 22.65
C ALA A 166 5.50 7.38 23.46
N TYR A 167 6.60 7.02 22.81
CA TYR A 167 7.70 6.31 23.47
C TYR A 167 9.05 7.04 23.39
N VAL A 168 9.20 7.99 22.48
CA VAL A 168 10.52 8.58 22.19
C VAL A 168 10.59 10.06 22.62
N LEU A 169 9.60 10.86 22.23
CA LEU A 169 9.57 12.27 22.60
C LEU A 169 9.04 12.42 24.02
N ASP A 170 9.85 13.04 24.88
CA ASP A 170 9.47 13.24 26.27
C ASP A 170 8.21 14.11 26.37
N SER A 171 7.28 13.64 27.20
CA SER A 171 6.11 14.41 27.60
C SER A 171 6.37 15.11 28.91
N ALA A 172 5.83 16.31 29.05
CA ALA A 172 6.01 17.14 30.27
C ALA A 172 5.45 16.45 31.53
N SER A 173 4.64 15.39 31.42
CA SER A 173 4.11 14.65 32.55
C SER A 173 3.86 13.16 32.17
N PRO A 174 3.99 12.24 33.16
CA PRO A 174 3.69 10.81 32.95
C PRO A 174 2.25 10.56 32.44
N GLY A 175 1.27 11.32 32.92
CA GLY A 175 -0.12 11.18 32.47
C GLY A 175 -0.30 11.49 30.99
N ARG A 176 0.36 12.53 30.48
CA ARG A 176 0.34 12.84 29.04
C ARG A 176 1.05 11.76 28.22
N GLN A 177 2.11 11.17 28.76
CA GLN A 177 2.81 10.07 28.11
C GLN A 177 1.92 8.83 28.00
N ILE A 178 1.21 8.46 29.07
CA ILE A 178 0.22 7.37 29.07
C ILE A 178 -0.88 7.65 28.02
N ALA A 179 -1.40 8.88 27.96
CA ALA A 179 -2.41 9.24 26.97
C ALA A 179 -1.90 9.04 25.53
N TRP A 180 -0.63 9.37 25.22
CA TRP A 180 -0.06 9.10 23.92
C TRP A 180 0.12 7.60 23.64
N MET A 181 0.47 6.79 24.64
CA MET A 181 0.57 5.33 24.50
C MET A 181 -0.82 4.70 24.22
N ILE A 182 -1.86 5.19 24.88
CA ILE A 182 -3.25 4.80 24.63
C ILE A 182 -3.64 5.17 23.17
N THR A 183 -3.35 6.39 22.74
CA THR A 183 -3.59 6.87 21.39
C THR A 183 -2.83 6.03 20.35
N ALA A 184 -1.59 5.61 20.66
CA ALA A 184 -0.83 4.72 19.77
C ALA A 184 -1.48 3.34 19.64
N GLY A 185 -2.02 2.78 20.71
CA GLY A 185 -2.78 1.53 20.68
C GLY A 185 -4.04 1.63 19.81
N ALA A 186 -4.83 2.70 19.98
CA ALA A 186 -5.98 2.99 19.12
C ALA A 186 -5.57 3.17 17.65
N GLY A 187 -4.48 3.90 17.39
CA GLY A 187 -3.94 4.10 16.05
C GLY A 187 -3.46 2.79 15.40
N LEU A 188 -2.86 1.90 16.17
CA LEU A 188 -2.48 0.57 15.70
C LEU A 188 -3.71 -0.27 15.30
N ALA A 189 -4.81 -0.17 16.07
CA ALA A 189 -6.08 -0.80 15.70
C ALA A 189 -6.59 -0.29 14.34
N VAL A 190 -6.53 1.02 14.10
CA VAL A 190 -6.87 1.60 12.78
C VAL A 190 -5.98 1.01 11.68
N CYS A 191 -4.68 0.90 11.92
CA CYS A 191 -3.75 0.28 10.97
C CYS A 191 -4.16 -1.18 10.65
N PHE A 192 -4.47 -1.99 11.67
CA PHE A 192 -4.94 -3.37 11.47
C PHE A 192 -6.25 -3.45 10.69
N LEU A 193 -7.21 -2.58 10.98
CA LEU A 193 -8.48 -2.51 10.28
C LEU A 193 -8.35 -2.02 8.83
N LEU A 194 -7.26 -1.34 8.49
CA LEU A 194 -6.88 -1.02 7.12
C LEU A 194 -6.18 -2.19 6.44
N ARG A 195 -5.12 -2.71 7.07
CA ARG A 195 -4.33 -3.83 6.53
C ARG A 195 -3.54 -4.57 7.59
N ILE A 196 -3.62 -5.89 7.57
CA ILE A 196 -3.08 -6.75 8.64
C ILE A 196 -1.55 -6.87 8.55
N GLU A 197 -0.97 -7.18 7.37
CA GLU A 197 0.44 -7.53 7.23
C GLU A 197 1.40 -6.43 7.74
N PRO A 198 1.33 -5.16 7.29
CA PRO A 198 2.22 -4.14 7.81
C PRO A 198 1.96 -3.87 9.28
N SER A 199 0.71 -4.01 9.74
CA SER A 199 0.34 -3.75 11.13
C SER A 199 0.91 -4.79 12.09
N LEU A 200 1.01 -6.06 11.68
CA LEU A 200 1.71 -7.11 12.44
C LEU A 200 3.19 -6.74 12.65
N LEU A 201 3.87 -6.29 11.59
CA LEU A 201 5.27 -5.89 11.69
C LEU A 201 5.45 -4.63 12.56
N ILE A 202 4.54 -3.65 12.46
CA ILE A 202 4.51 -2.48 13.34
C ILE A 202 4.28 -2.90 14.80
N SER A 203 3.49 -3.94 15.06
CA SER A 203 3.27 -4.46 16.41
C SER A 203 4.56 -5.00 17.03
N ILE A 204 5.46 -5.57 16.23
CA ILE A 204 6.79 -5.99 16.70
C ILE A 204 7.60 -4.77 17.13
N VAL A 205 7.57 -3.69 16.35
CA VAL A 205 8.21 -2.41 16.72
C VAL A 205 7.63 -1.87 18.02
N TRP A 206 6.30 -1.87 18.15
CA TRP A 206 5.62 -1.44 19.37
C TRP A 206 6.01 -2.27 20.58
N ALA A 207 6.01 -3.61 20.47
CA ALA A 207 6.45 -4.50 21.53
C ALA A 207 7.91 -4.24 21.95
N GLY A 208 8.80 -4.05 20.97
CA GLY A 208 10.19 -3.67 21.22
C GLY A 208 10.31 -2.35 22.00
N LEU A 209 9.49 -1.34 21.67
CA LEU A 209 9.46 -0.07 22.40
C LEU A 209 8.94 -0.23 23.84
N VAL A 210 7.90 -1.04 24.05
CA VAL A 210 7.40 -1.36 25.41
C VAL A 210 8.50 -1.94 26.27
N VAL A 211 9.31 -2.86 25.71
CA VAL A 211 10.43 -3.47 26.42
C VAL A 211 11.59 -2.49 26.64
N LEU A 212 11.94 -1.68 25.64
CA LEU A 212 13.13 -0.82 25.70
C LEU A 212 12.91 0.51 26.43
N TYR A 213 11.69 1.01 26.49
CA TYR A 213 11.36 2.32 27.08
C TYR A 213 11.80 2.47 28.55
N PRO A 214 11.65 1.48 29.43
CA PRO A 214 12.12 1.60 30.83
C PRO A 214 13.62 1.84 30.93
N PHE A 215 14.40 1.28 30.00
CA PHE A 215 15.87 1.39 30.00
C PHE A 215 16.39 2.70 29.37
N ALA A 216 15.52 3.50 28.76
CA ALA A 216 15.92 4.75 28.10
C ALA A 216 16.43 5.83 29.08
N SER A 217 16.30 5.62 30.41
CA SER A 217 16.89 6.50 31.43
C SER A 217 17.16 5.73 32.72
N ARG A 218 18.42 5.57 33.06
CA ARG A 218 18.85 4.80 34.26
C ARG A 218 18.23 5.33 35.57
N GLY A 219 18.13 6.64 35.73
CA GLY A 219 17.60 7.24 36.97
C GLY A 219 16.08 7.19 37.13
N GLN A 220 15.36 6.80 36.07
CA GLN A 220 13.89 6.83 36.05
C GLN A 220 13.25 5.45 35.74
N PHE A 221 14.00 4.38 35.85
CA PHE A 221 13.56 3.03 35.46
C PHE A 221 12.18 2.65 36.05
N LYS A 222 12.02 2.76 37.38
CA LYS A 222 10.76 2.42 38.06
C LYS A 222 9.58 3.25 37.57
N THR A 223 9.78 4.57 37.43
CA THR A 223 8.73 5.49 36.92
C THR A 223 8.38 5.17 35.50
N ARG A 224 9.35 4.96 34.62
CA ARG A 224 9.13 4.61 33.22
C ARG A 224 8.52 3.21 33.07
N LEU A 225 8.92 2.25 33.88
CA LEU A 225 8.30 0.93 33.91
C LEU A 225 6.81 1.03 34.27
N ARG A 226 6.46 1.78 35.32
CA ARG A 226 5.05 2.01 35.68
C ARG A 226 4.30 2.72 34.55
N THR A 227 4.89 3.77 33.95
CA THR A 227 4.28 4.52 32.86
C THR A 227 4.02 3.64 31.64
N VAL A 228 5.02 2.81 31.23
CA VAL A 228 4.85 1.94 30.06
C VAL A 228 3.87 0.81 30.33
N THR A 229 3.85 0.25 31.54
CA THR A 229 2.88 -0.80 31.89
C THR A 229 1.44 -0.26 31.82
N LEU A 230 1.18 0.90 32.45
CA LEU A 230 -0.15 1.52 32.39
C LEU A 230 -0.50 1.99 30.97
N GLY A 231 0.44 2.56 30.25
CA GLY A 231 0.25 3.02 28.89
C GLY A 231 0.04 1.88 27.89
N ALA A 232 0.80 0.79 28.00
CA ALA A 232 0.64 -0.41 27.14
C ALA A 232 -0.70 -1.12 27.42
N LEU A 233 -1.06 -1.29 28.70
CA LEU A 233 -2.35 -1.85 29.08
C LEU A 233 -3.51 -0.99 28.54
N GLY A 234 -3.46 0.33 28.77
CA GLY A 234 -4.44 1.25 28.23
C GLY A 234 -4.46 1.24 26.69
N GLY A 235 -3.30 1.10 26.05
CA GLY A 235 -3.17 0.96 24.60
C GLY A 235 -3.82 -0.33 24.07
N LEU A 236 -3.65 -1.46 24.76
CA LEU A 236 -4.31 -2.71 24.41
C LEU A 236 -5.85 -2.62 24.58
N ILE A 237 -6.31 -1.96 25.65
CA ILE A 237 -7.75 -1.71 25.85
C ILE A 237 -8.29 -0.82 24.73
N ALA A 238 -7.58 0.25 24.36
CA ALA A 238 -7.97 1.15 23.27
C ALA A 238 -7.97 0.43 21.92
N PHE A 239 -6.96 -0.43 21.67
CA PHE A 239 -6.92 -1.31 20.50
C PHE A 239 -8.17 -2.19 20.42
N ALA A 240 -8.50 -2.89 21.50
CA ALA A 240 -9.68 -3.75 21.57
C ALA A 240 -10.97 -2.93 21.39
N ALA A 241 -11.08 -1.76 22.02
CA ALA A 241 -12.25 -0.88 21.91
C ALA A 241 -12.49 -0.36 20.49
N VAL A 242 -11.43 -0.08 19.72
CA VAL A 242 -11.55 0.32 18.31
C VAL A 242 -11.93 -0.87 17.43
N HIS A 243 -11.47 -2.09 17.73
CA HIS A 243 -11.81 -3.30 16.98
C HIS A 243 -13.23 -3.82 17.27
N ALA A 244 -13.67 -3.70 18.51
CA ALA A 244 -14.91 -4.30 18.97
C ALA A 244 -16.16 -3.98 18.11
N PRO A 245 -16.38 -2.73 17.65
CA PRO A 245 -17.51 -2.42 16.77
C PRO A 245 -17.48 -3.19 15.45
N PHE A 246 -16.30 -3.37 14.85
CA PHE A 246 -16.13 -4.10 13.58
C PHE A 246 -16.34 -5.59 13.77
N VAL A 247 -15.83 -6.16 14.86
CA VAL A 247 -16.08 -7.55 15.23
C VAL A 247 -17.57 -7.76 15.47
N ALA A 248 -18.22 -6.93 16.29
CA ALA A 248 -19.64 -7.03 16.59
C ALA A 248 -20.51 -6.88 15.32
N ASP A 249 -20.19 -5.93 14.43
CA ASP A 249 -20.90 -5.75 13.16
C ASP A 249 -20.72 -6.95 12.24
N SER A 250 -19.51 -7.52 12.15
CA SER A 250 -19.24 -8.69 11.32
C SER A 250 -20.03 -9.92 11.78
N TYR A 251 -20.11 -10.17 13.09
CA TYR A 251 -20.94 -11.25 13.63
C TYR A 251 -22.43 -10.99 13.42
N ARG A 252 -22.92 -9.75 13.64
CA ARG A 252 -24.30 -9.36 13.37
C ARG A 252 -24.70 -9.61 11.91
N ARG A 253 -23.80 -9.35 10.98
CA ARG A 253 -24.00 -9.51 9.54
C ARG A 253 -23.67 -10.92 9.03
N GLY A 254 -23.25 -11.85 9.90
CA GLY A 254 -23.02 -13.27 9.57
C GLY A 254 -21.72 -13.56 8.82
N PHE A 255 -20.67 -12.75 9.03
CA PHE A 255 -19.33 -13.01 8.49
C PHE A 255 -18.19 -12.87 9.54
N GLY A 256 -18.56 -12.97 10.83
CA GLY A 256 -17.62 -12.77 11.94
C GLY A 256 -16.47 -13.77 11.96
N ASP A 257 -16.73 -15.05 11.66
CA ASP A 257 -15.71 -16.09 11.65
C ASP A 257 -14.70 -15.86 10.52
N GLN A 258 -15.17 -15.45 9.33
CA GLN A 258 -14.31 -15.12 8.20
C GLN A 258 -13.47 -13.85 8.49
N PHE A 259 -14.10 -12.84 9.11
CA PHE A 259 -13.40 -11.63 9.51
C PHE A 259 -12.31 -11.89 10.55
N THR A 260 -12.60 -12.67 11.58
CA THR A 260 -11.61 -12.99 12.62
C THR A 260 -10.59 -14.02 12.15
N GLY A 261 -11.00 -14.99 11.33
CA GLY A 261 -10.11 -16.01 10.77
C GLY A 261 -9.00 -15.46 9.88
N GLN A 262 -9.23 -14.32 9.21
CA GLN A 262 -8.20 -13.71 8.36
C GLN A 262 -6.91 -13.35 9.12
N TYR A 263 -6.99 -13.01 10.40
CA TYR A 263 -5.80 -12.67 11.20
C TYR A 263 -4.84 -13.88 11.32
N THR A 264 -5.38 -15.07 11.57
CA THR A 264 -4.59 -16.31 11.61
C THR A 264 -4.04 -16.65 10.23
N GLN A 265 -4.87 -16.54 9.20
CA GLN A 265 -4.46 -16.81 7.81
C GLN A 265 -3.33 -15.89 7.34
N TYR A 266 -3.33 -14.62 7.73
CA TYR A 266 -2.23 -13.70 7.40
C TYR A 266 -0.93 -14.04 8.13
N VAL A 267 -0.99 -14.49 9.38
CA VAL A 267 0.21 -14.96 10.10
C VAL A 267 0.80 -16.19 9.41
N GLU A 268 -0.05 -17.14 9.02
CA GLU A 268 0.37 -18.34 8.29
C GLU A 268 0.95 -17.99 6.91
N LEU A 269 0.30 -17.06 6.18
CA LEU A 269 0.79 -16.57 4.89
C LEU A 269 2.17 -15.91 5.01
N LEU A 270 2.36 -15.03 6.00
CA LEU A 270 3.66 -14.38 6.22
C LEU A 270 4.74 -15.41 6.56
N ARG A 271 4.42 -16.40 7.41
CA ARG A 271 5.33 -17.48 7.74
C ARG A 271 5.72 -18.28 6.50
N TRP A 272 4.74 -18.70 5.71
CA TRP A 272 4.97 -19.47 4.48
C TRP A 272 5.80 -18.68 3.45
N GLU A 273 5.46 -17.39 3.23
CA GLU A 273 6.20 -16.52 2.30
C GLU A 273 7.66 -16.33 2.77
N PHE A 274 7.87 -16.14 4.08
CA PHE A 274 9.21 -15.99 4.63
C PHE A 274 10.02 -17.29 4.48
N GLU A 275 9.45 -18.43 4.80
CA GLU A 275 10.10 -19.74 4.65
C GLU A 275 10.46 -20.02 3.19
N ARG A 276 9.55 -19.72 2.26
CA ARG A 276 9.78 -19.88 0.82
C ARG A 276 10.91 -18.98 0.32
N GLU A 277 10.90 -17.70 0.69
CA GLU A 277 11.96 -16.78 0.28
C GLU A 277 13.30 -17.14 0.91
N TRP A 278 13.30 -17.56 2.15
CA TRP A 278 14.52 -18.02 2.83
C TRP A 278 15.16 -19.21 2.10
N GLN A 279 14.36 -20.21 1.70
CA GLN A 279 14.82 -21.34 0.90
C GLN A 279 15.43 -20.90 -0.44
N HIS A 280 14.77 -19.95 -1.11
CA HIS A 280 15.26 -19.39 -2.37
C HIS A 280 16.61 -18.66 -2.21
N TRP A 281 16.76 -17.86 -1.15
CA TRP A 281 18.00 -17.12 -0.88
C TRP A 281 19.15 -18.00 -0.38
N THR A 282 18.86 -19.13 0.27
CA THR A 282 19.87 -20.07 0.77
C THR A 282 20.35 -21.07 -0.28
N PHE A 283 19.92 -20.94 -1.55
CA PHE A 283 20.29 -21.81 -2.67
C PHE A 283 19.95 -23.30 -2.47
N GLN A 284 19.10 -23.67 -1.52
CA GLN A 284 18.68 -25.05 -1.30
C GLN A 284 17.88 -25.65 -2.47
N ASP A 285 17.30 -24.81 -3.34
CA ASP A 285 16.53 -25.22 -4.54
C ASP A 285 17.40 -25.74 -5.71
N GLN A 286 18.71 -25.54 -5.68
CA GLN A 286 19.56 -25.88 -6.85
C GLN A 286 20.04 -27.34 -6.84
N THR A 287 19.88 -28.07 -5.75
CA THR A 287 20.36 -29.45 -5.63
C THR A 287 19.32 -30.50 -6.02
N GLU A 288 18.04 -30.14 -6.16
CA GLU A 288 16.99 -31.13 -6.48
C GLU A 288 16.64 -31.24 -7.98
N THR A 289 17.29 -30.51 -8.87
CA THR A 289 17.04 -30.61 -10.33
C THR A 289 17.61 -31.87 -10.98
N GLY A 290 18.13 -32.81 -10.20
CA GLY A 290 18.66 -34.09 -10.69
C GLY A 290 17.73 -35.29 -10.60
N SER A 291 16.58 -35.20 -9.92
CA SER A 291 15.61 -36.32 -9.89
C SER A 291 14.20 -35.79 -10.12
N ALA A 292 13.67 -36.07 -11.30
CA ALA A 292 12.26 -35.85 -11.64
C ALA A 292 11.37 -36.73 -10.75
N GLY A 293 10.99 -36.18 -9.61
CA GLY A 293 10.00 -36.76 -8.73
C GLY A 293 9.14 -35.62 -8.20
N THR A 294 7.98 -35.42 -8.80
CA THR A 294 6.94 -34.49 -8.39
C THR A 294 6.45 -34.82 -6.98
N ALA A 295 7.13 -34.32 -5.96
CA ALA A 295 6.54 -34.25 -4.63
C ALA A 295 5.70 -32.98 -4.55
N GLU A 296 4.41 -33.09 -4.84
CA GLU A 296 3.39 -32.12 -4.46
C GLU A 296 3.46 -31.92 -2.94
N ARG A 297 4.16 -30.88 -2.48
CA ARG A 297 3.98 -30.38 -1.12
C ARG A 297 2.72 -29.53 -1.08
N SER A 298 1.58 -30.19 -0.80
CA SER A 298 0.32 -29.53 -0.43
C SER A 298 0.53 -28.71 0.84
N MET A 299 -0.04 -27.48 0.85
CA MET A 299 -0.22 -26.75 2.12
C MET A 299 -0.85 -27.67 3.17
N PRO A 300 -0.49 -27.55 4.46
CA PRO A 300 -1.20 -28.25 5.52
C PRO A 300 -2.68 -27.85 5.42
N ARG A 301 -3.53 -28.83 5.08
CA ARG A 301 -4.99 -28.69 5.15
C ARG A 301 -5.32 -28.29 6.58
N ALA A 302 -5.93 -27.12 6.76
CA ALA A 302 -6.66 -26.83 7.97
C ALA A 302 -7.62 -28.00 8.18
N THR A 303 -7.51 -28.64 9.34
CA THR A 303 -8.33 -29.78 9.75
C THR A 303 -9.76 -29.57 9.36
N GLU A 304 -10.30 -30.46 8.52
CA GLU A 304 -11.70 -30.52 8.14
C GLU A 304 -12.56 -30.73 9.42
N SER A 305 -13.03 -29.65 10.01
CA SER A 305 -14.18 -29.70 10.90
C SER A 305 -15.42 -29.63 10.02
N ALA A 306 -16.23 -30.68 10.10
CA ALA A 306 -17.40 -30.94 9.29
C ALA A 306 -18.35 -29.73 9.19
N GLY A 307 -18.72 -29.36 7.96
CA GLY A 307 -19.82 -28.47 7.65
C GLY A 307 -19.38 -27.10 7.12
N GLN A 308 -19.31 -26.97 5.80
CA GLN A 308 -19.01 -25.77 5.03
C GLN A 308 -17.60 -25.23 5.24
N THR A 309 -16.70 -25.69 4.40
CA THR A 309 -15.36 -25.10 4.26
C THR A 309 -15.51 -23.61 3.99
N PRO A 310 -14.98 -22.71 4.84
CA PRO A 310 -14.83 -21.31 4.45
C PRO A 310 -14.05 -21.32 3.14
N GLN A 311 -14.53 -20.62 2.13
CA GLN A 311 -13.74 -20.39 0.92
C GLN A 311 -12.56 -19.50 1.36
N GLY A 312 -11.51 -20.14 1.87
CA GLY A 312 -10.26 -19.50 2.26
C GLY A 312 -9.69 -18.70 1.09
N PHE A 313 -8.78 -17.80 1.39
CA PHE A 313 -7.92 -17.18 0.38
C PHE A 313 -7.54 -18.25 -0.66
N PRO A 314 -7.56 -17.92 -1.96
CA PRO A 314 -7.13 -18.86 -2.97
C PRO A 314 -5.77 -19.39 -2.54
N THR A 315 -5.76 -20.63 -2.07
CA THR A 315 -4.51 -21.34 -1.78
C THR A 315 -3.73 -21.29 -3.08
N GLN A 316 -2.62 -20.59 -3.06
CA GLN A 316 -1.71 -20.55 -4.20
C GLN A 316 -1.14 -21.96 -4.37
N GLU A 317 -1.92 -22.82 -5.04
CA GLU A 317 -1.33 -24.03 -5.60
C GLU A 317 -0.25 -23.58 -6.57
N THR A 318 0.94 -24.01 -6.30
CA THR A 318 2.17 -23.68 -7.02
C THR A 318 2.20 -24.32 -8.41
N SER A 319 1.11 -24.19 -9.19
CA SER A 319 1.13 -24.58 -10.60
C SER A 319 1.90 -23.49 -11.36
N GLY A 320 3.18 -23.74 -11.59
CA GLY A 320 3.94 -23.10 -12.65
C GLY A 320 4.22 -21.61 -12.48
N ARG A 321 4.66 -21.16 -11.29
CA ARG A 321 5.29 -19.85 -11.12
C ARG A 321 6.70 -19.77 -11.74
N ASP A 322 6.82 -20.19 -12.99
CA ASP A 322 7.98 -19.85 -13.83
C ASP A 322 7.93 -18.40 -14.35
N GLY A 323 6.87 -17.67 -14.05
CA GLY A 323 6.86 -16.20 -14.06
C GLY A 323 7.65 -15.66 -12.88
N ARG A 324 8.88 -16.16 -12.71
CA ARG A 324 9.83 -15.71 -11.69
C ARG A 324 9.80 -14.21 -11.65
N ARG A 325 9.50 -13.67 -10.46
CA ARG A 325 9.82 -12.30 -10.10
C ARG A 325 11.11 -11.95 -10.82
N LYS A 326 11.03 -11.09 -11.82
CA LYS A 326 12.23 -10.44 -12.32
C LYS A 326 12.62 -9.42 -11.26
N ILE A 327 13.18 -9.90 -10.13
CA ILE A 327 14.04 -9.05 -9.33
C ILE A 327 15.05 -8.52 -10.34
N VAL A 328 15.00 -7.22 -10.57
CA VAL A 328 15.92 -6.61 -11.52
C VAL A 328 17.34 -6.97 -11.04
N PRO A 329 18.10 -7.78 -11.79
CA PRO A 329 19.38 -8.29 -11.30
C PRO A 329 20.28 -7.13 -10.90
N VAL A 330 21.11 -7.31 -9.88
CA VAL A 330 22.12 -6.30 -9.48
C VAL A 330 22.99 -5.89 -10.67
N SER A 331 23.24 -6.83 -11.60
CA SER A 331 23.95 -6.53 -12.85
C SER A 331 23.32 -5.40 -13.67
N ASN A 332 22.02 -5.19 -13.59
CA ASN A 332 21.34 -4.09 -14.30
C ASN A 332 21.62 -2.71 -13.70
N ILE A 333 22.16 -2.64 -12.48
CA ILE A 333 22.66 -1.38 -11.90
C ILE A 333 23.81 -0.82 -12.75
N PHE A 334 24.57 -1.66 -13.40
CA PHE A 334 25.72 -1.29 -14.22
C PHE A 334 25.43 -1.20 -15.73
N SER A 335 24.17 -1.50 -16.15
CA SER A 335 23.82 -1.56 -17.58
C SER A 335 23.52 -0.21 -18.23
N GLY A 336 23.43 0.87 -17.45
CA GLY A 336 23.15 2.23 -17.94
C GLY A 336 21.69 2.50 -18.33
N GLY A 337 21.37 3.78 -18.58
CA GLY A 337 20.06 4.22 -19.06
C GLY A 337 18.93 4.20 -18.00
N ARG A 338 17.67 4.28 -18.48
CA ARG A 338 16.47 4.34 -17.59
C ARG A 338 16.32 3.11 -16.71
N LEU A 339 16.75 1.94 -17.21
CA LEU A 339 16.70 0.70 -16.44
C LEU A 339 17.69 0.72 -15.28
N TYR A 340 18.84 1.34 -15.47
CA TYR A 340 19.83 1.58 -14.41
C TYR A 340 19.24 2.33 -13.22
N PHE A 341 18.57 3.46 -13.45
CA PHE A 341 17.99 4.25 -12.35
C PHE A 341 16.90 3.48 -11.61
N PHE A 342 16.08 2.71 -12.32
CA PHE A 342 15.06 1.89 -11.68
C PHE A 342 15.67 0.75 -10.86
N ALA A 343 16.65 0.02 -11.40
CA ALA A 343 17.36 -1.02 -10.69
C ALA A 343 18.04 -0.47 -9.42
N THR A 344 18.72 0.67 -9.55
CA THR A 344 19.37 1.34 -8.42
C THR A 344 18.33 1.78 -7.38
N ALA A 345 17.20 2.36 -7.79
CA ALA A 345 16.12 2.76 -6.90
C ALA A 345 15.48 1.58 -6.16
N LEU A 346 15.42 0.41 -6.80
CA LEU A 346 14.89 -0.81 -6.17
C LEU A 346 15.85 -1.35 -5.10
N TRP A 347 17.16 -1.38 -5.38
CA TRP A 347 18.15 -1.95 -4.48
C TRP A 347 18.66 -1.00 -3.40
N LEU A 348 18.61 0.31 -3.64
CA LEU A 348 19.16 1.29 -2.70
C LEU A 348 18.49 1.28 -1.33
N PRO A 349 17.15 1.13 -1.18
CA PRO A 349 16.52 0.94 0.12
C PRO A 349 16.99 -0.32 0.85
N VAL A 350 17.30 -1.40 0.10
CA VAL A 350 17.83 -2.65 0.66
C VAL A 350 19.21 -2.44 1.29
N LEU A 351 19.99 -1.48 0.79
CA LEU A 351 21.27 -1.09 1.37
C LEU A 351 21.12 -0.07 2.49
N VAL A 352 20.24 0.92 2.32
CA VAL A 352 20.04 2.00 3.31
C VAL A 352 19.40 1.48 4.60
N ALA A 353 18.40 0.62 4.51
CA ALA A 353 17.65 0.16 5.67
C ALA A 353 18.53 -0.60 6.70
N PRO A 354 19.36 -1.59 6.32
CA PRO A 354 20.29 -2.23 7.26
C PRO A 354 21.28 -1.26 7.90
N VAL A 355 21.81 -0.28 7.12
CA VAL A 355 22.70 0.75 7.64
C VAL A 355 22.02 1.54 8.75
N LEU A 356 20.76 1.94 8.57
CA LEU A 356 20.00 2.66 9.58
C LEU A 356 19.71 1.79 10.81
N VAL A 357 19.26 0.54 10.61
CA VAL A 357 18.97 -0.39 11.70
C VAL A 357 20.22 -0.70 12.52
N VAL A 358 21.33 -1.07 11.86
CA VAL A 358 22.61 -1.34 12.53
C VAL A 358 23.11 -0.11 13.28
N SER A 359 23.01 1.09 12.66
CA SER A 359 23.37 2.35 13.33
C SER A 359 22.51 2.59 14.58
N GLY A 360 21.20 2.34 14.49
CA GLY A 360 20.28 2.47 15.62
C GLY A 360 20.61 1.49 16.75
N ILE A 361 20.83 0.23 16.43
CA ILE A 361 21.23 -0.82 17.42
C ILE A 361 22.57 -0.47 18.06
N THR A 362 23.57 -0.13 17.25
CA THR A 362 24.92 0.23 17.75
C THR A 362 24.85 1.43 18.70
N LEU A 363 24.12 2.47 18.31
CA LEU A 363 23.93 3.66 19.15
C LEU A 363 23.19 3.31 20.45
N LEU A 364 22.18 2.42 20.40
CA LEU A 364 21.47 1.92 21.57
C LEU A 364 22.40 1.19 22.54
N VAL A 365 23.15 0.22 22.05
CA VAL A 365 24.06 -0.59 22.87
C VAL A 365 25.13 0.31 23.53
N ILE A 366 25.78 1.17 22.76
CA ILE A 366 26.79 2.09 23.30
C ILE A 366 26.17 3.03 24.33
N SER A 367 24.97 3.55 24.07
CA SER A 367 24.32 4.49 24.99
C SER A 367 23.87 3.83 26.29
N LEU A 368 23.39 2.58 26.23
CA LEU A 368 23.05 1.80 27.42
C LEU A 368 24.28 1.48 28.27
N ILE A 369 25.39 1.12 27.65
CA ILE A 369 26.67 0.85 28.36
C ILE A 369 27.15 2.14 29.04
N ARG A 370 27.14 3.28 28.33
CA ARG A 370 27.64 4.56 28.83
C ARG A 370 26.66 5.33 29.71
N GLY A 371 25.40 4.92 29.77
CA GLY A 371 24.34 5.63 30.49
C GLY A 371 23.94 6.96 29.86
N ASN A 372 24.09 7.09 28.52
CA ASN A 372 23.75 8.31 27.80
C ASN A 372 22.29 8.30 27.34
N ASN A 373 21.42 8.91 28.14
CA ASN A 373 19.98 8.96 27.87
C ASN A 373 19.62 9.65 26.56
N ALA A 374 20.35 10.71 26.16
CA ALA A 374 20.08 11.43 24.91
C ALA A 374 20.31 10.52 23.69
N ASN A 375 21.40 9.76 23.67
CA ASN A 375 21.68 8.84 22.59
C ASN A 375 20.77 7.62 22.62
N THR A 376 20.29 7.17 23.80
CA THR A 376 19.24 6.14 23.88
C THR A 376 17.95 6.64 23.20
N THR A 377 17.51 7.85 23.51
CA THR A 377 16.35 8.47 22.83
C THR A 377 16.54 8.55 21.32
N ARG A 378 17.71 8.98 20.85
CA ARG A 378 18.06 9.04 19.42
C ARG A 378 18.03 7.68 18.73
N SER A 379 18.57 6.66 19.38
CA SER A 379 18.51 5.29 18.83
C SER A 379 17.08 4.78 18.71
N LEU A 380 16.22 5.07 19.69
CA LEU A 380 14.80 4.72 19.62
C LEU A 380 14.08 5.46 18.47
N VAL A 381 14.44 6.73 18.17
CA VAL A 381 13.91 7.40 16.94
C VAL A 381 14.24 6.60 15.69
N ILE A 382 15.52 6.25 15.52
CA ILE A 382 15.98 5.52 14.33
C ILE A 382 15.23 4.18 14.20
N LEU A 383 15.24 3.39 15.27
CA LEU A 383 14.64 2.05 15.27
C LEU A 383 13.12 2.10 15.05
N THR A 384 12.44 3.08 15.66
CA THR A 384 10.98 3.23 15.51
C THR A 384 10.61 3.65 14.10
N THR A 385 11.20 4.74 13.59
CA THR A 385 10.82 5.27 12.28
C THR A 385 11.22 4.31 11.15
N THR A 386 12.42 3.74 11.21
CA THR A 386 12.89 2.76 10.23
C THR A 386 12.08 1.47 10.33
N GLY A 387 11.80 0.97 11.54
CA GLY A 387 11.00 -0.24 11.75
C GLY A 387 9.58 -0.12 11.20
N CYS A 388 8.90 1.01 11.46
CA CYS A 388 7.58 1.27 10.89
C CYS A 388 7.61 1.38 9.35
N ALA A 389 8.64 1.99 8.77
CA ALA A 389 8.82 2.02 7.32
C ALA A 389 9.07 0.62 6.75
N LEU A 390 9.91 -0.18 7.41
CA LEU A 390 10.21 -1.55 7.02
C LEU A 390 9.02 -2.50 7.09
N SER A 391 7.94 -2.13 7.77
CA SER A 391 6.70 -2.92 7.75
C SER A 391 6.11 -3.08 6.34
N LEU A 392 6.44 -2.17 5.41
CA LEU A 392 6.03 -2.23 4.00
C LEU A 392 7.08 -2.90 3.09
N PHE A 393 8.25 -3.25 3.64
CA PHE A 393 9.35 -3.84 2.86
C PHE A 393 8.96 -5.15 2.17
N PRO A 394 8.25 -6.12 2.83
CA PRO A 394 7.85 -7.35 2.17
C PRO A 394 6.99 -7.09 0.92
N GLN A 395 6.11 -6.09 0.98
CA GLN A 395 5.20 -5.77 -0.10
C GLN A 395 5.93 -5.40 -1.40
N TYR A 396 6.94 -4.52 -1.33
CA TYR A 396 7.64 -4.09 -2.53
C TYR A 396 8.77 -5.03 -2.94
N PHE A 397 9.43 -5.66 -1.99
CA PHE A 397 10.63 -6.43 -2.28
C PHE A 397 10.33 -7.90 -2.56
N PHE A 398 9.50 -8.54 -1.72
CA PHE A 398 9.20 -9.97 -1.88
C PHE A 398 7.98 -10.23 -2.77
N PHE A 399 6.91 -9.45 -2.64
CA PHE A 399 5.68 -9.73 -3.38
C PHE A 399 5.63 -9.13 -4.78
N ARG A 400 5.94 -7.84 -4.92
CA ARG A 400 5.85 -7.12 -6.21
C ARG A 400 6.93 -6.06 -6.34
N PRO A 401 8.12 -6.40 -6.86
CA PRO A 401 9.21 -5.45 -7.07
C PRO A 401 8.94 -4.58 -8.32
N ASP A 402 7.94 -3.72 -8.24
CA ASP A 402 7.59 -2.75 -9.29
C ASP A 402 7.64 -1.31 -8.77
N SER A 403 7.51 -0.35 -9.68
CA SER A 403 7.61 1.08 -9.34
C SER A 403 6.51 1.56 -8.40
N VAL A 404 5.33 0.96 -8.47
CA VAL A 404 4.18 1.36 -7.64
C VAL A 404 4.41 0.96 -6.19
N HIS A 405 4.78 -0.31 -5.94
CA HIS A 405 5.02 -0.81 -4.60
C HIS A 405 6.30 -0.24 -3.97
N LEU A 406 7.33 0.02 -4.79
CA LEU A 406 8.50 0.75 -4.32
C LEU A 406 8.12 2.17 -3.84
N ASN A 407 7.28 2.89 -4.59
CA ASN A 407 6.80 4.20 -4.18
C ASN A 407 6.02 4.15 -2.87
N GLU A 408 5.13 3.16 -2.72
CA GLU A 408 4.36 2.96 -1.48
C GLU A 408 5.26 2.76 -0.26
N PHE A 409 6.32 1.97 -0.42
CA PHE A 409 7.33 1.77 0.63
C PHE A 409 8.11 3.06 0.92
N LEU A 410 8.49 3.82 -0.10
CA LEU A 410 9.29 5.04 0.06
C LEU A 410 8.55 6.15 0.82
N ILE A 411 7.21 6.20 0.77
CA ILE A 411 6.43 7.21 1.49
C ILE A 411 6.78 7.29 2.99
N PRO A 412 6.73 6.22 3.79
CA PRO A 412 7.19 6.26 5.17
C PRO A 412 8.72 6.23 5.29
N PHE A 413 9.44 5.74 4.29
CA PHE A 413 10.90 5.63 4.33
C PHE A 413 11.62 6.97 4.13
N TRP A 414 11.03 7.93 3.38
CA TRP A 414 11.55 9.29 3.26
C TRP A 414 11.70 9.98 4.63
N PRO A 415 10.62 10.16 5.41
CA PRO A 415 10.75 10.78 6.72
C PRO A 415 11.63 9.97 7.67
N ALA A 416 11.57 8.63 7.65
CA ALA A 416 12.40 7.78 8.50
C ALA A 416 13.89 7.96 8.24
N SER A 417 14.31 7.97 6.97
CA SER A 417 15.72 8.12 6.59
C SER A 417 16.27 9.51 6.92
N LEU A 418 15.49 10.58 6.72
CA LEU A 418 15.88 11.93 7.11
C LEU A 418 15.99 12.09 8.63
N CYS A 419 15.03 11.58 9.40
CA CYS A 419 15.11 11.56 10.86
C CYS A 419 16.37 10.84 11.33
N SER A 420 16.63 9.65 10.77
CA SER A 420 17.76 8.80 11.13
C SER A 420 19.11 9.47 10.82
N ALA A 421 19.28 9.99 9.60
CA ALA A 421 20.49 10.70 9.20
C ALA A 421 20.78 11.92 10.08
N TRP A 422 19.73 12.70 10.40
CA TRP A 422 19.84 13.85 11.29
C TRP A 422 20.28 13.47 12.71
N VAL A 423 19.62 12.49 13.29
CA VAL A 423 19.88 12.04 14.66
C VAL A 423 21.27 11.42 14.79
N LEU A 424 21.71 10.64 13.80
CA LEU A 424 23.09 10.10 13.75
C LEU A 424 24.13 11.22 13.68
N ARG A 425 23.86 12.26 12.90
CA ARG A 425 24.74 13.41 12.82
C ARG A 425 24.90 14.13 14.16
N GLN A 426 23.79 14.35 14.90
CA GLN A 426 23.83 14.94 16.23
C GLN A 426 24.66 14.08 17.20
N ALA A 427 24.39 12.77 17.24
CA ALA A 427 25.14 11.84 18.09
C ALA A 427 26.64 11.82 17.77
N ALA A 428 27.00 11.89 16.49
CA ALA A 428 28.38 11.93 16.03
C ALA A 428 29.10 13.24 16.41
N GLN A 429 28.41 14.37 16.35
CA GLN A 429 28.97 15.65 16.77
C GLN A 429 29.27 15.68 18.27
N GLU A 430 28.34 15.18 19.09
CA GLU A 430 28.51 15.12 20.54
C GLU A 430 29.58 14.11 20.98
N SER A 431 29.76 13.01 20.25
CA SER A 431 30.76 12.00 20.56
C SER A 431 32.20 12.49 20.41
N GLY A 432 32.44 13.50 19.59
CA GLY A 432 33.77 13.98 19.24
C GLY A 432 34.60 13.00 18.37
N LEU A 433 34.16 11.76 18.21
CA LEU A 433 34.91 10.70 17.51
C LEU A 433 34.93 10.93 15.99
N ARG A 434 36.13 10.89 15.40
CA ARG A 434 36.28 11.05 13.94
C ARG A 434 35.53 9.97 13.14
N ILE A 435 35.58 8.72 13.61
CA ILE A 435 34.89 7.60 12.96
C ILE A 435 33.35 7.78 12.97
N ALA A 436 32.78 8.26 14.07
CA ALA A 436 31.34 8.53 14.14
C ALA A 436 30.93 9.66 13.18
N ARG A 437 31.77 10.68 13.01
CA ARG A 437 31.54 11.76 12.04
C ARG A 437 31.58 11.25 10.60
N VAL A 438 32.60 10.46 10.25
CA VAL A 438 32.70 9.83 8.91
C VAL A 438 31.46 8.97 8.65
N TRP A 439 31.08 8.10 9.59
CA TRP A 439 29.91 7.25 9.47
C TRP A 439 28.60 8.05 9.25
N SER A 440 28.40 9.11 10.02
CA SER A 440 27.20 9.96 9.90
C SER A 440 27.14 10.69 8.56
N TRP A 441 28.28 11.17 8.03
CA TRP A 441 28.34 11.78 6.72
C TRP A 441 28.09 10.77 5.59
N SER A 442 28.66 9.57 5.69
CA SER A 442 28.43 8.49 4.72
C SER A 442 26.95 8.09 4.70
N THR A 443 26.31 7.98 5.86
CA THR A 443 24.87 7.70 5.95
C THR A 443 24.04 8.84 5.35
N ALA A 444 24.38 10.10 5.62
CA ALA A 444 23.67 11.24 5.03
C ALA A 444 23.85 11.30 3.50
N ALA A 445 25.03 10.99 2.99
CA ALA A 445 25.29 10.92 1.55
C ALA A 445 24.49 9.79 0.90
N LEU A 446 24.41 8.61 1.55
CA LEU A 446 23.62 7.47 1.08
C LEU A 446 22.11 7.79 1.05
N VAL A 447 21.61 8.48 2.07
CA VAL A 447 20.23 8.98 2.10
C VAL A 447 19.98 10.00 0.99
N ALA A 448 20.90 10.96 0.78
CA ALA A 448 20.77 11.92 -0.32
C ALA A 448 20.77 11.23 -1.70
N LEU A 449 21.62 10.23 -1.88
CA LEU A 449 21.64 9.40 -3.08
C LEU A 449 20.31 8.67 -3.28
N LEU A 450 19.73 8.10 -2.22
CA LEU A 450 18.40 7.49 -2.27
C LEU A 450 17.35 8.48 -2.80
N PHE A 451 17.33 9.71 -2.29
CA PHE A 451 16.38 10.73 -2.75
C PHE A 451 16.59 11.06 -4.24
N ILE A 452 17.83 11.31 -4.66
CA ILE A 452 18.15 11.67 -6.05
C ILE A 452 17.80 10.54 -7.02
N VAL A 453 18.23 9.32 -6.71
CA VAL A 453 18.01 8.16 -7.59
C VAL A 453 16.53 7.82 -7.68
N SER A 454 15.83 7.80 -6.55
CA SER A 454 14.40 7.49 -6.55
C SER A 454 13.59 8.55 -7.29
N PHE A 455 13.93 9.83 -7.13
CA PHE A 455 13.29 10.90 -7.90
C PHE A 455 13.48 10.68 -9.42
N ASN A 456 14.70 10.45 -9.86
CA ASN A 456 14.97 10.20 -11.29
C ASN A 456 14.31 8.92 -11.82
N ALA A 457 14.20 7.87 -10.98
CA ALA A 457 13.63 6.61 -11.38
C ALA A 457 12.11 6.62 -11.44
N LEU A 458 11.44 7.35 -10.54
CA LEU A 458 10.02 7.20 -10.25
C LEU A 458 9.19 8.43 -10.61
N PHE A 459 9.79 9.62 -10.61
CA PHE A 459 9.06 10.84 -10.98
C PHE A 459 8.61 10.78 -12.44
N GLY A 460 7.32 11.00 -12.65
CA GLY A 460 6.74 11.00 -13.99
C GLY A 460 6.45 9.63 -14.60
N ARG A 461 6.68 8.51 -13.89
CA ARG A 461 6.34 7.18 -14.40
C ARG A 461 4.84 6.88 -14.29
N GLU A 462 4.33 6.11 -15.24
CA GLU A 462 2.99 5.53 -15.20
C GLU A 462 2.77 4.78 -13.89
N GLY A 463 1.64 5.03 -13.23
CA GLY A 463 1.32 4.44 -11.92
C GLY A 463 1.91 5.17 -10.72
N SER A 464 2.81 6.14 -10.92
CA SER A 464 3.36 6.96 -9.83
C SER A 464 2.45 8.13 -9.43
N GLY A 465 1.29 8.30 -10.07
CA GLY A 465 0.36 9.40 -9.78
C GLY A 465 0.98 10.78 -10.01
N SER A 466 1.77 10.94 -11.06
CA SER A 466 2.41 12.22 -11.36
C SER A 466 1.67 13.00 -12.43
N ILE A 467 1.87 14.31 -12.40
CA ILE A 467 1.36 15.21 -13.45
C ILE A 467 1.84 14.82 -14.85
N MET A 468 2.99 14.16 -14.95
CA MET A 468 3.55 13.71 -16.23
C MET A 468 2.74 12.56 -16.84
N SER A 469 2.18 11.67 -16.00
CA SER A 469 1.33 10.57 -16.48
C SER A 469 -0.05 11.05 -16.96
N ALA A 470 -0.45 12.24 -16.55
CA ALA A 470 -1.73 12.86 -16.92
C ALA A 470 -1.63 13.83 -18.10
N ARG A 471 -0.41 14.11 -18.58
CA ARG A 471 -0.17 15.14 -19.60
C ARG A 471 -0.92 14.91 -20.91
N ASP A 472 -1.04 13.63 -21.30
CA ASP A 472 -1.65 13.24 -22.56
C ASP A 472 -3.16 12.96 -22.42
N ALA A 473 -3.72 13.06 -21.20
CA ALA A 473 -5.13 12.87 -20.94
C ALA A 473 -5.85 14.23 -21.02
N ASP A 474 -6.39 14.56 -22.16
CA ASP A 474 -6.98 15.86 -22.49
C ASP A 474 -8.48 15.82 -22.81
N THR A 475 -9.02 14.67 -23.17
CA THR A 475 -10.40 14.48 -23.60
C THR A 475 -11.27 13.95 -22.47
N ARG A 476 -12.41 14.60 -22.23
CA ARG A 476 -13.33 14.19 -21.16
C ARG A 476 -14.15 12.98 -21.56
N PHE A 477 -14.14 11.98 -20.70
CA PHE A 477 -15.06 10.83 -20.71
C PHE A 477 -16.00 10.93 -19.51
N SER A 478 -17.29 10.58 -19.73
CA SER A 478 -18.30 10.54 -18.67
C SER A 478 -19.16 9.28 -18.78
N ALA A 479 -19.51 8.70 -17.64
CA ALA A 479 -20.36 7.53 -17.53
C ALA A 479 -21.21 7.59 -16.25
N LEU A 480 -21.94 6.51 -15.93
CA LEU A 480 -22.77 6.41 -14.73
C LEU A 480 -21.92 6.46 -13.45
N ASN A 481 -22.55 6.59 -12.31
CA ASN A 481 -21.92 6.62 -10.98
C ASN A 481 -20.82 7.68 -10.84
N GLY A 482 -21.01 8.84 -11.47
CA GLY A 482 -20.08 9.96 -11.40
C GLY A 482 -18.67 9.61 -11.92
N VAL A 483 -18.57 8.62 -12.81
CA VAL A 483 -17.32 8.31 -13.51
C VAL A 483 -17.06 9.44 -14.50
N GLN A 484 -16.13 10.30 -14.15
CA GLN A 484 -15.65 11.41 -14.96
C GLN A 484 -14.14 11.40 -14.95
N ALA A 485 -13.53 11.32 -16.13
CA ALA A 485 -12.08 11.31 -16.26
C ALA A 485 -11.64 11.97 -17.55
N LYS A 486 -10.44 12.55 -17.53
CA LYS A 486 -9.73 12.88 -18.77
C LYS A 486 -9.00 11.63 -19.24
N VAL A 487 -9.19 11.28 -20.49
CA VAL A 487 -8.53 10.17 -21.18
C VAL A 487 -7.77 10.71 -22.39
N LYS A 488 -6.93 9.91 -23.01
CA LYS A 488 -6.28 10.31 -24.26
C LYS A 488 -7.33 10.42 -25.36
N ALA A 489 -7.20 11.41 -26.22
CA ALA A 489 -8.11 11.58 -27.38
C ALA A 489 -8.18 10.31 -28.24
N SER A 490 -7.07 9.58 -28.37
CA SER A 490 -7.01 8.29 -29.08
C SER A 490 -7.76 7.15 -28.39
N GLU A 491 -8.10 7.28 -27.11
CA GLU A 491 -8.76 6.23 -26.31
C GLU A 491 -10.27 6.50 -26.13
N ILE A 492 -10.77 7.69 -26.52
CA ILE A 492 -12.16 8.09 -26.20
C ILE A 492 -13.18 7.18 -26.88
N SER A 493 -12.97 6.85 -28.15
CA SER A 493 -13.86 5.95 -28.90
C SER A 493 -13.92 4.54 -28.30
N ASP A 494 -12.79 4.04 -27.77
CA ASP A 494 -12.75 2.74 -27.12
C ASP A 494 -13.50 2.76 -25.78
N TRP A 495 -13.35 3.84 -24.99
CA TRP A 495 -14.08 3.99 -23.73
C TRP A 495 -15.59 4.11 -23.93
N GLU A 496 -16.01 4.92 -24.90
CA GLU A 496 -17.44 5.09 -25.25
C GLU A 496 -18.00 3.79 -25.83
N GLY A 497 -17.29 3.18 -26.77
CA GLY A 497 -17.70 1.90 -27.37
C GLY A 497 -17.81 0.77 -26.36
N LEU A 498 -16.85 0.66 -25.43
CA LEU A 498 -16.89 -0.33 -24.35
C LEU A 498 -18.11 -0.13 -23.43
N ARG A 499 -18.35 1.12 -23.01
CA ARG A 499 -19.53 1.48 -22.21
C ARG A 499 -20.82 1.12 -22.94
N ASP A 500 -20.95 1.56 -24.20
CA ASP A 500 -22.16 1.43 -24.98
C ASP A 500 -22.44 -0.04 -25.34
N ALA A 501 -21.41 -0.83 -25.66
CA ALA A 501 -21.54 -2.27 -25.88
C ALA A 501 -22.10 -2.99 -24.65
N VAL A 502 -21.67 -2.61 -23.45
CA VAL A 502 -22.20 -3.20 -22.21
C VAL A 502 -23.64 -2.76 -21.96
N LEU A 503 -23.94 -1.45 -22.10
CA LEU A 503 -25.29 -0.91 -21.83
C LEU A 503 -26.34 -1.39 -22.84
N GLN A 504 -25.97 -1.65 -24.08
CA GLN A 504 -26.87 -2.19 -25.12
C GLN A 504 -27.21 -3.65 -24.88
N ASN A 505 -26.32 -4.42 -24.25
CA ASN A 505 -26.47 -5.87 -24.11
C ASN A 505 -26.77 -6.31 -22.66
N ALA A 506 -26.74 -5.44 -21.69
CA ALA A 506 -27.13 -5.71 -20.31
C ALA A 506 -28.09 -4.64 -19.80
N ALA A 507 -29.30 -5.03 -19.42
CA ALA A 507 -30.27 -4.17 -18.79
C ALA A 507 -29.86 -3.80 -17.35
N ALA A 508 -30.50 -2.81 -16.74
CA ALA A 508 -30.28 -2.48 -15.33
C ALA A 508 -30.61 -3.68 -14.45
N GLY A 509 -29.70 -4.01 -13.52
CA GLY A 509 -29.84 -5.16 -12.62
C GLY A 509 -29.35 -6.50 -13.20
N GLU A 510 -29.08 -6.61 -14.49
CA GLU A 510 -28.48 -7.82 -15.06
C GLU A 510 -26.97 -7.88 -14.74
N PHE A 511 -26.50 -9.11 -14.52
CA PHE A 511 -25.10 -9.33 -14.17
C PHE A 511 -24.16 -9.08 -15.35
N VAL A 512 -23.08 -8.36 -15.04
CA VAL A 512 -21.90 -8.21 -15.90
C VAL A 512 -20.70 -8.78 -15.16
N VAL A 513 -19.99 -9.68 -15.82
CA VAL A 513 -18.80 -10.35 -15.29
C VAL A 513 -17.57 -9.84 -16.01
N THR A 514 -16.50 -9.54 -15.27
CA THR A 514 -15.28 -8.95 -15.84
C THR A 514 -14.05 -9.78 -15.49
N TYR A 515 -13.25 -10.19 -16.48
CA TYR A 515 -12.02 -10.96 -16.33
C TYR A 515 -10.85 -10.32 -17.05
N PRO A 516 -9.64 -10.50 -16.53
CA PRO A 516 -9.25 -10.21 -15.17
C PRO A 516 -9.12 -8.69 -14.98
N TYR A 517 -9.30 -8.19 -13.77
CA TYR A 517 -8.99 -6.80 -13.40
C TYR A 517 -9.70 -5.67 -14.18
N VAL A 518 -10.96 -5.81 -14.59
CA VAL A 518 -11.69 -4.73 -15.27
C VAL A 518 -12.96 -4.26 -14.54
N PRO A 519 -12.99 -4.21 -13.19
CA PRO A 519 -14.21 -3.90 -12.44
C PRO A 519 -14.72 -2.46 -12.65
N ILE A 520 -13.92 -1.57 -13.24
CA ILE A 520 -14.37 -0.22 -13.63
C ILE A 520 -15.56 -0.27 -14.61
N VAL A 521 -15.67 -1.33 -15.40
CA VAL A 521 -16.79 -1.52 -16.34
C VAL A 521 -18.10 -1.67 -15.57
N ASN A 522 -18.13 -2.45 -14.50
CA ASN A 522 -19.30 -2.57 -13.63
C ASN A 522 -19.70 -1.23 -13.02
N VAL A 523 -18.72 -0.43 -12.58
CA VAL A 523 -18.96 0.89 -11.98
C VAL A 523 -19.50 1.87 -13.01
N MET A 524 -18.85 2.00 -14.18
CA MET A 524 -19.24 2.98 -15.19
C MET A 524 -20.55 2.65 -15.89
N CYS A 525 -20.97 1.39 -15.89
CA CYS A 525 -22.23 0.94 -16.48
C CYS A 525 -23.33 0.69 -15.44
N ASP A 526 -23.03 0.83 -14.15
CA ASP A 526 -23.95 0.52 -13.04
C ASP A 526 -24.56 -0.88 -13.20
N ARG A 527 -23.67 -1.88 -13.34
CA ARG A 527 -24.09 -3.29 -13.50
C ARG A 527 -23.53 -4.14 -12.36
N PRO A 528 -24.39 -4.95 -11.69
CA PRO A 528 -23.93 -5.83 -10.63
C PRO A 528 -23.04 -6.95 -11.19
N THR A 529 -22.23 -7.53 -10.31
CA THR A 529 -21.49 -8.77 -10.56
C THR A 529 -21.69 -9.71 -9.40
N TYR A 530 -21.63 -11.02 -9.67
CA TYR A 530 -21.66 -12.04 -8.63
C TYR A 530 -20.28 -12.65 -8.34
N GLN A 531 -19.23 -12.12 -9.00
CA GLN A 531 -17.88 -12.65 -8.83
C GLN A 531 -17.43 -12.56 -7.37
N TRP A 532 -16.95 -13.69 -6.86
CA TRP A 532 -16.38 -13.70 -5.52
C TRP A 532 -15.07 -12.92 -5.45
N SER A 533 -14.20 -13.02 -6.46
CA SER A 533 -12.96 -12.25 -6.55
C SER A 533 -12.93 -11.39 -7.81
N LEU A 534 -12.61 -10.11 -7.63
CA LEU A 534 -12.38 -9.15 -8.71
C LEU A 534 -10.91 -9.15 -9.17
N TYR A 535 -10.04 -9.88 -8.47
CA TYR A 535 -8.61 -9.98 -8.71
C TYR A 535 -8.22 -11.43 -8.97
N VAL A 536 -8.15 -11.81 -10.22
CA VAL A 536 -7.72 -13.16 -10.58
C VAL A 536 -6.79 -13.07 -11.77
N ASP A 537 -5.60 -13.63 -11.66
CA ASP A 537 -4.65 -13.80 -12.75
C ASP A 537 -4.08 -15.22 -12.74
N ASN A 538 -3.19 -15.52 -13.66
CA ASN A 538 -2.54 -16.84 -13.74
C ASN A 538 -1.70 -17.21 -12.51
N ALA A 539 -1.33 -16.25 -11.68
CA ALA A 539 -0.56 -16.48 -10.45
C ALA A 539 -1.44 -16.61 -9.21
N THR A 540 -2.66 -16.06 -9.24
CA THR A 540 -3.58 -16.02 -8.09
C THR A 540 -4.80 -16.94 -8.28
N ALA A 541 -5.04 -17.43 -9.50
CA ALA A 541 -6.13 -18.38 -9.76
C ALA A 541 -5.87 -19.73 -9.09
N SER A 542 -6.87 -20.26 -8.37
CA SER A 542 -6.82 -21.64 -7.88
C SER A 542 -6.92 -22.63 -9.03
N SER A 543 -6.45 -23.86 -8.85
CA SER A 543 -6.61 -24.95 -9.84
C SER A 543 -8.07 -25.20 -10.21
N SER A 544 -8.99 -25.00 -9.28
CA SER A 544 -10.44 -25.13 -9.47
C SER A 544 -11.11 -23.88 -10.06
N PHE A 545 -10.38 -22.79 -10.29
CA PHE A 545 -10.96 -21.51 -10.74
C PHE A 545 -11.83 -21.67 -12.00
N GLN A 546 -11.27 -22.23 -13.06
CA GLN A 546 -11.99 -22.37 -14.33
C GLN A 546 -13.26 -23.22 -14.19
N GLN A 547 -13.21 -24.29 -13.38
CA GLN A 547 -14.36 -25.16 -13.14
C GLN A 547 -15.45 -24.41 -12.35
N LYS A 548 -15.09 -23.71 -11.28
CA LYS A 548 -16.04 -22.94 -10.45
C LYS A 548 -16.68 -21.81 -11.24
N GLU A 549 -15.88 -21.00 -11.91
CA GLU A 549 -16.38 -19.89 -12.73
C GLU A 549 -17.22 -20.40 -13.91
N GLY A 550 -16.79 -21.47 -14.58
CA GLY A 550 -17.56 -22.09 -15.68
C GLY A 550 -18.91 -22.65 -15.20
N ALA A 551 -18.99 -23.20 -13.98
CA ALA A 551 -20.26 -23.60 -13.38
C ALA A 551 -21.14 -22.38 -13.07
N ALA A 552 -20.59 -21.35 -12.46
CA ALA A 552 -21.30 -20.10 -12.15
C ALA A 552 -21.84 -19.40 -13.41
N LEU A 553 -21.08 -19.40 -14.51
CA LEU A 553 -21.53 -18.86 -15.81
C LEU A 553 -22.74 -19.62 -16.36
N ARG A 554 -22.76 -20.97 -16.27
CA ARG A 554 -23.89 -21.78 -16.73
C ARG A 554 -25.15 -21.59 -15.87
N GLU A 555 -24.96 -21.44 -14.58
CA GLU A 555 -26.06 -21.25 -13.61
C GLU A 555 -26.66 -19.85 -13.71
N ARG A 556 -25.81 -18.82 -13.65
CA ARG A 556 -26.25 -17.41 -13.48
C ARG A 556 -26.41 -16.67 -14.80
N LYS A 557 -25.82 -17.14 -15.88
CA LYS A 557 -25.93 -16.63 -17.25
C LYS A 557 -25.86 -15.09 -17.30
N PRO A 558 -24.71 -14.47 -16.95
CA PRO A 558 -24.58 -13.02 -17.00
C PRO A 558 -24.90 -12.51 -18.40
N ALA A 559 -25.55 -11.35 -18.50
CA ALA A 559 -25.94 -10.77 -19.78
C ALA A 559 -24.71 -10.42 -20.63
N VAL A 560 -23.64 -9.95 -19.96
CA VAL A 560 -22.39 -9.54 -20.62
C VAL A 560 -21.19 -10.09 -19.85
N ILE A 561 -20.17 -10.50 -20.59
CA ILE A 561 -18.85 -10.86 -20.08
C ILE A 561 -17.82 -9.95 -20.77
N VAL A 562 -16.96 -9.28 -19.97
CA VAL A 562 -15.86 -8.46 -20.49
C VAL A 562 -14.55 -9.12 -20.16
N ILE A 563 -13.73 -9.36 -21.17
CA ILE A 563 -12.44 -10.04 -21.03
C ILE A 563 -11.30 -9.09 -21.42
N ASN A 564 -10.40 -8.84 -20.47
CA ASN A 564 -9.14 -8.17 -20.76
C ASN A 564 -8.08 -9.20 -21.11
N ASN A 565 -7.78 -9.35 -22.39
CA ASN A 565 -6.76 -10.27 -22.90
C ASN A 565 -5.34 -9.68 -22.91
N ARG A 566 -5.10 -8.54 -22.29
CA ARG A 566 -3.75 -7.99 -22.16
C ARG A 566 -2.84 -8.89 -21.35
N ASP A 567 -1.58 -8.86 -21.67
CA ASP A 567 -0.53 -9.54 -20.92
C ASP A 567 -0.27 -8.84 -19.58
N ILE A 568 -0.82 -9.39 -18.50
CA ILE A 568 -0.70 -8.78 -17.17
C ILE A 568 0.77 -8.75 -16.70
N ASN A 569 1.51 -9.82 -16.94
CA ASN A 569 2.88 -10.02 -16.52
C ASN A 569 3.91 -9.88 -17.66
N LYS A 570 3.55 -9.21 -18.75
CA LYS A 570 4.38 -9.07 -19.96
C LYS A 570 4.82 -10.43 -20.56
N THR A 571 4.00 -11.44 -20.39
CA THR A 571 4.19 -12.77 -20.96
C THR A 571 2.90 -13.20 -21.64
N GLU A 572 3.00 -13.85 -22.80
CA GLU A 572 1.84 -14.35 -23.55
C GLU A 572 1.00 -15.33 -22.70
N GLN A 573 1.65 -16.10 -21.82
CA GLN A 573 0.99 -17.01 -20.89
C GLN A 573 0.12 -16.31 -19.85
N SER A 574 0.35 -15.02 -19.57
CA SER A 574 -0.46 -14.24 -18.64
C SER A 574 -1.76 -13.69 -19.23
N ARG A 575 -1.98 -13.86 -20.55
CA ARG A 575 -3.25 -13.50 -21.20
C ARG A 575 -4.36 -14.43 -20.76
N PHE A 576 -5.55 -13.88 -20.46
CA PHE A 576 -6.69 -14.69 -19.99
C PHE A 576 -7.02 -15.86 -20.92
N LYS A 577 -7.07 -15.64 -22.23
CA LYS A 577 -7.34 -16.68 -23.23
C LYS A 577 -6.36 -17.86 -23.18
N ASN A 578 -5.16 -17.67 -22.65
CA ASN A 578 -4.13 -18.71 -22.55
C ASN A 578 -4.20 -19.47 -21.23
N TRP A 579 -4.14 -18.77 -20.07
CA TRP A 579 -4.14 -19.46 -18.78
C TRP A 579 -5.53 -19.95 -18.35
N ALA A 580 -6.60 -19.29 -18.80
CA ALA A 580 -7.99 -19.69 -18.55
C ALA A 580 -8.66 -20.24 -19.83
N SER A 581 -7.90 -20.96 -20.65
CA SER A 581 -8.31 -21.38 -21.99
C SER A 581 -9.60 -22.23 -22.03
N GLY A 582 -9.85 -23.04 -21.01
CA GLY A 582 -11.09 -23.81 -20.86
C GLY A 582 -12.31 -22.91 -20.67
N LEU A 583 -12.20 -21.97 -19.73
CA LEU A 583 -13.24 -20.98 -19.45
C LEU A 583 -13.46 -20.05 -20.66
N TYR A 584 -12.38 -19.60 -21.31
CA TYR A 584 -12.47 -18.77 -22.50
C TYR A 584 -13.18 -19.48 -23.67
N ARG A 585 -12.91 -20.77 -23.90
CA ARG A 585 -13.63 -21.58 -24.91
C ARG A 585 -15.10 -21.71 -24.56
N GLN A 586 -15.46 -21.94 -23.31
CA GLN A 586 -16.86 -22.00 -22.88
C GLN A 586 -17.56 -20.66 -23.15
N ILE A 587 -16.94 -19.53 -22.79
CA ILE A 587 -17.51 -18.19 -23.05
C ILE A 587 -17.77 -18.02 -24.56
N ARG A 588 -16.81 -18.34 -25.39
CA ARG A 588 -16.98 -18.25 -26.85
C ARG A 588 -18.03 -19.23 -27.44
N ALA A 589 -18.31 -20.30 -26.73
CA ALA A 589 -19.38 -21.23 -27.14
C ALA A 589 -20.78 -20.69 -26.79
N ASP A 590 -20.93 -20.06 -25.64
CA ASP A 590 -22.22 -19.66 -25.08
C ASP A 590 -22.58 -18.18 -25.36
N TYR A 591 -21.60 -17.34 -25.74
CA TYR A 591 -21.74 -15.91 -25.94
C TYR A 591 -21.24 -15.48 -27.34
N ASP A 592 -21.81 -14.39 -27.85
CA ASP A 592 -21.37 -13.74 -29.07
C ASP A 592 -20.44 -12.58 -28.80
N LEU A 593 -19.35 -12.47 -29.54
CA LEU A 593 -18.44 -11.32 -29.46
C LEU A 593 -19.14 -10.10 -30.09
N VAL A 594 -19.45 -9.08 -29.26
CA VAL A 594 -20.15 -7.87 -29.69
C VAL A 594 -19.24 -6.64 -29.82
N GLY A 595 -18.02 -6.71 -29.32
CA GLY A 595 -17.04 -5.64 -29.45
C GLY A 595 -15.64 -6.04 -29.01
N ASN A 596 -14.64 -5.34 -29.57
CA ASN A 596 -13.24 -5.41 -29.16
C ASN A 596 -12.68 -3.99 -29.05
N PHE A 597 -12.23 -3.61 -27.89
CA PHE A 597 -11.78 -2.27 -27.55
C PHE A 597 -10.36 -2.30 -27.02
N PHE A 598 -9.63 -1.21 -27.20
CA PHE A 598 -8.21 -1.13 -26.80
C PHE A 598 -7.38 -2.30 -27.34
N GLU A 599 -7.75 -2.83 -28.51
CA GLU A 599 -7.13 -3.98 -29.18
C GLU A 599 -7.30 -5.34 -28.45
N GLU A 600 -7.54 -5.35 -27.14
CA GLU A 600 -7.48 -6.56 -26.31
C GLU A 600 -8.60 -6.69 -25.26
N ILE A 601 -9.58 -5.77 -25.25
CA ILE A 601 -10.76 -5.84 -24.39
C ILE A 601 -11.94 -6.37 -25.19
N GLU A 602 -12.25 -7.63 -25.00
CA GLU A 602 -13.35 -8.31 -25.69
C GLU A 602 -14.64 -8.23 -24.86
N VAL A 603 -15.74 -7.87 -25.49
CA VAL A 603 -17.08 -7.83 -24.89
C VAL A 603 -17.93 -8.93 -25.54
N PHE A 604 -18.46 -9.80 -24.71
CA PHE A 604 -19.30 -10.91 -25.12
C PHE A 604 -20.71 -10.73 -24.55
N ALA A 605 -21.75 -10.88 -25.39
CA ALA A 605 -23.15 -10.87 -24.98
C ALA A 605 -23.77 -12.26 -25.05
N LEU A 606 -24.68 -12.57 -24.14
CA LEU A 606 -25.37 -13.87 -24.10
C LEU A 606 -26.17 -14.07 -25.39
N ARG A 607 -25.99 -15.25 -26.04
CA ARG A 607 -26.72 -15.57 -27.28
C ARG A 607 -28.21 -15.61 -27.06
N SER A 608 -28.95 -14.90 -27.91
CA SER A 608 -30.41 -14.81 -27.90
C SER A 608 -31.13 -16.08 -28.39
N GLY A 609 -30.56 -17.28 -28.28
CA GLY A 609 -31.14 -18.50 -28.81
C GLY A 609 -30.93 -19.76 -27.97
N GLY A 610 -30.28 -19.71 -26.81
CA GLY A 610 -29.88 -20.87 -26.01
C GLY A 610 -30.61 -21.08 -24.67
N GLY A 611 -31.65 -20.33 -24.34
CA GLY A 611 -32.38 -20.48 -23.09
C GLY A 611 -33.89 -20.58 -23.28
N PRO A 612 -34.64 -21.28 -22.40
CA PRO A 612 -36.09 -21.20 -22.42
C PRO A 612 -36.52 -19.76 -22.20
N ALA A 613 -37.01 -19.14 -23.25
CA ALA A 613 -37.61 -17.83 -23.21
C ALA A 613 -38.78 -17.83 -22.20
N GLY A 614 -38.73 -16.99 -21.22
CA GLY A 614 -39.87 -16.65 -20.38
C GLY A 614 -39.96 -17.40 -19.08
N SER A 615 -39.40 -16.84 -18.01
CA SER A 615 -40.03 -16.95 -16.67
C SER A 615 -39.51 -15.96 -15.61
N LEU A 616 -38.46 -15.18 -15.88
CA LEU A 616 -37.96 -14.21 -14.88
C LEU A 616 -38.37 -12.74 -15.17
N ARG A 617 -38.93 -12.44 -16.35
CA ARG A 617 -39.43 -11.08 -16.65
C ARG A 617 -40.75 -10.72 -15.97
N ASP A 618 -41.55 -11.73 -15.54
CA ASP A 618 -42.88 -11.49 -14.96
C ASP A 618 -42.93 -11.57 -13.43
N GLN A 619 -41.84 -11.90 -12.73
CA GLN A 619 -41.81 -11.94 -11.25
C GLN A 619 -41.21 -10.66 -10.59
N ALA A 620 -40.83 -9.66 -11.35
CA ALA A 620 -40.28 -8.38 -10.87
C ALA A 620 -41.18 -7.18 -11.25
N ARG A 621 -42.50 -7.38 -11.42
CA ARG A 621 -43.50 -6.31 -11.47
C ARG A 621 -44.40 -6.37 -10.24
#